data_bcbc4104179727d9467eab539e2c6c66
#
_entry.id   bcbc4104179727d9467eab539e2c6c66
#
_cell.length_a   1.000
_cell.length_b   1.000
_cell.length_c   1.000
_cell.angle_alpha   90.00
_cell.angle_beta   90.00
_cell.angle_gamma   90.00
#
_symmetry.space_group_name_H-M   'P 1'
#
loop_
_entity.id
_entity.type
_entity.pdbx_description
1 polymer ?
#
loop_
_entity_poly.entity_id
_entity_poly.type
_entity_poly.pdbx_seq_one_letter_code
_entity_poly.pdbx_strand_id
1 'polypeptide(L)'
;GVTEQDTKVAGLAHEAGKACIIVVNKWDAIEKDGKTMQRMEEDVRRDLSYMTYAPVLFISALTGQRVDRLFDLIDNVVNQAAMRIPTGVLNQVLADAQARVQPPTDKGRRLKIYYMTQIGVKPPHFVIFCNDARLFHFSYQRYLENQIRGTFGLTGTPVRITIRQKGDKEEL
;
A
#
# COMPACT_ATOMS: atom_id res chain seq x y z
N GLY A 1 19.26 -10.79 9.39
CA GLY A 1 18.73 -9.87 8.38
C GLY A 1 17.78 -10.58 7.41
N VAL A 2 17.23 -9.83 6.46
CA VAL A 2 16.34 -10.38 5.40
C VAL A 2 17.18 -11.18 4.41
N THR A 3 16.77 -12.41 4.15
CA THR A 3 17.40 -13.29 3.16
C THR A 3 16.69 -13.21 1.80
N GLU A 4 17.33 -13.73 0.77
CA GLU A 4 16.69 -13.87 -0.56
C GLU A 4 15.42 -14.72 -0.49
N GLN A 5 15.42 -15.76 0.33
CA GLN A 5 14.25 -16.61 0.54
C GLN A 5 13.11 -15.86 1.21
N ASP A 6 13.40 -15.03 2.22
CA ASP A 6 12.38 -14.17 2.86
C ASP A 6 11.74 -13.22 1.84
N THR A 7 12.56 -12.62 0.97
CA THR A 7 12.07 -11.74 -0.09
C THR A 7 11.15 -12.47 -1.07
N LYS A 8 11.48 -13.69 -1.46
CA LYS A 8 10.63 -14.51 -2.34
C LYS A 8 9.30 -14.89 -1.68
N VAL A 9 9.33 -15.33 -0.43
CA VAL A 9 8.11 -15.70 0.32
C VAL A 9 7.21 -14.49 0.54
N ALA A 10 7.77 -13.37 0.96
CA ALA A 10 7.03 -12.12 1.12
C ALA A 10 6.43 -11.64 -0.21
N GLY A 11 7.16 -11.80 -1.31
CA GLY A 11 6.71 -11.47 -2.65
C GLY A 11 5.47 -12.25 -3.08
N LEU A 12 5.38 -13.52 -2.73
CA LEU A 12 4.19 -14.33 -3.00
C LEU A 12 2.94 -13.79 -2.29
N ALA A 13 3.08 -13.40 -1.03
CA ALA A 13 1.98 -12.79 -0.27
C ALA A 13 1.56 -11.43 -0.85
N HIS A 14 2.54 -10.60 -1.25
CA HIS A 14 2.31 -9.32 -1.89
C HIS A 14 1.55 -9.47 -3.21
N GLU A 15 2.02 -10.34 -4.11
CA GLU A 15 1.37 -10.59 -5.41
C GLU A 15 -0.03 -11.18 -5.27
N ALA A 16 -0.25 -12.00 -4.24
CA ALA A 16 -1.58 -12.54 -3.92
C ALA A 16 -2.53 -11.50 -3.30
N GLY A 17 -2.09 -10.26 -3.09
CA GLY A 17 -2.90 -9.19 -2.51
C GLY A 17 -3.21 -9.38 -1.03
N LYS A 18 -2.39 -10.14 -0.31
CA LYS A 18 -2.61 -10.41 1.12
C LYS A 18 -2.16 -9.23 1.98
N ALA A 19 -2.93 -8.98 3.04
CA ALA A 19 -2.50 -8.10 4.12
C ALA A 19 -1.29 -8.72 4.83
N CYS A 20 -0.30 -7.89 5.13
CA CYS A 20 1.00 -8.36 5.63
C CYS A 20 1.49 -7.52 6.80
N ILE A 21 2.12 -8.19 7.74
CA ILE A 21 2.90 -7.61 8.83
C ILE A 21 4.29 -8.24 8.76
N ILE A 22 5.32 -7.42 8.82
CA ILE A 22 6.71 -7.89 8.91
C ILE A 22 7.07 -8.00 10.39
N VAL A 23 7.32 -9.22 10.84
CA VAL A 23 7.69 -9.50 12.23
C VAL A 23 9.16 -9.85 12.29
N VAL A 24 9.93 -9.06 13.02
CA VAL A 24 11.35 -9.32 13.33
C VAL A 24 11.41 -9.96 14.71
N ASN A 25 11.66 -11.26 14.73
CA ASN A 25 11.72 -12.07 15.96
C ASN A 25 13.12 -12.12 16.53
N LYS A 26 13.25 -12.72 17.71
CA LYS A 26 14.53 -12.91 18.45
C LYS A 26 15.17 -11.58 18.85
N TRP A 27 14.38 -10.58 19.15
CA TRP A 27 14.86 -9.27 19.57
C TRP A 27 15.68 -9.32 20.87
N ASP A 28 15.43 -10.33 21.73
CA ASP A 28 16.18 -10.62 22.96
C ASP A 28 17.62 -11.08 22.71
N ALA A 29 17.90 -11.69 21.54
CA ALA A 29 19.20 -12.27 21.20
C ALA A 29 20.20 -11.27 20.60
N ILE A 30 19.82 -10.01 20.42
CA ILE A 30 20.62 -9.00 19.72
C ILE A 30 21.22 -8.01 20.73
N GLU A 31 22.51 -7.71 20.59
CA GLU A 31 23.11 -6.55 21.25
C GLU A 31 22.56 -5.25 20.69
N LYS A 32 22.09 -4.36 21.55
CA LYS A 32 21.35 -3.16 21.17
C LYS A 32 22.04 -1.90 21.68
N ASP A 33 22.13 -0.90 20.79
CA ASP A 33 22.34 0.50 21.15
C ASP A 33 21.06 1.31 20.88
N GLY A 34 21.10 2.62 21.11
CA GLY A 34 19.94 3.50 20.93
C GLY A 34 19.44 3.62 19.47
N LYS A 35 20.15 3.09 18.48
CA LYS A 35 19.83 3.17 17.05
C LYS A 35 19.63 1.79 16.39
N THR A 36 19.77 0.71 17.11
CA THR A 36 19.72 -0.66 16.53
C THR A 36 18.39 -0.92 15.85
N MET A 37 17.28 -0.60 16.50
CA MET A 37 15.93 -0.81 15.93
C MET A 37 15.72 -0.01 14.64
N GLN A 38 16.13 1.25 14.63
CA GLN A 38 16.01 2.10 13.45
C GLN A 38 16.82 1.54 12.28
N ARG A 39 18.09 1.17 12.50
CA ARG A 39 18.92 0.59 11.44
C ARG A 39 18.35 -0.71 10.88
N MET A 40 17.86 -1.58 11.75
CA MET A 40 17.24 -2.83 11.32
C MET A 40 15.95 -2.60 10.55
N GLU A 41 15.14 -1.62 10.94
CA GLU A 41 13.95 -1.25 10.18
C GLU A 41 14.30 -0.69 8.80
N GLU A 42 15.30 0.17 8.70
CA GLU A 42 15.79 0.69 7.42
C GLU A 42 16.28 -0.43 6.50
N ASP A 43 17.00 -1.42 7.03
CA ASP A 43 17.46 -2.59 6.27
C ASP A 43 16.27 -3.43 5.77
N VAL A 44 15.29 -3.70 6.62
CA VAL A 44 14.07 -4.42 6.24
C VAL A 44 13.30 -3.66 5.15
N ARG A 45 13.15 -2.35 5.30
CA ARG A 45 12.46 -1.49 4.31
C ARG A 45 13.17 -1.47 2.97
N ARG A 46 14.51 -1.47 2.97
CA ARG A 46 15.31 -1.53 1.75
C ARG A 46 15.13 -2.88 1.05
N ASP A 47 15.24 -3.97 1.80
CA ASP A 47 15.24 -5.33 1.24
C ASP A 47 13.84 -5.80 0.82
N LEU A 48 12.78 -5.27 1.46
CA LEU A 48 11.36 -5.49 1.14
C LEU A 48 10.69 -4.21 0.61
N SER A 49 11.35 -3.52 -0.30
CA SER A 49 10.93 -2.20 -0.80
C SER A 49 9.57 -2.19 -1.51
N TYR A 50 9.11 -3.32 -2.03
CA TYR A 50 7.78 -3.48 -2.64
C TYR A 50 6.65 -3.59 -1.60
N MET A 51 6.97 -3.77 -0.31
CA MET A 51 6.01 -3.91 0.80
C MET A 51 6.06 -2.72 1.77
N THR A 52 6.15 -1.51 1.27
CA THR A 52 6.24 -0.30 2.12
C THR A 52 4.99 -0.08 2.98
N TYR A 53 3.84 -0.64 2.59
CA TYR A 53 2.59 -0.60 3.31
C TYR A 53 2.58 -1.50 4.57
N ALA A 54 3.44 -2.53 4.63
CA ALA A 54 3.46 -3.48 5.73
C ALA A 54 4.14 -2.87 6.97
N PRO A 55 3.49 -2.87 8.14
CA PRO A 55 4.12 -2.44 9.37
C PRO A 55 5.21 -3.43 9.79
N VAL A 56 6.24 -2.92 10.43
CA VAL A 56 7.34 -3.72 11.00
C VAL A 56 7.20 -3.74 12.51
N LEU A 57 7.18 -4.93 13.08
CA LEU A 57 7.10 -5.14 14.52
C LEU A 57 8.27 -6.02 15.00
N PHE A 58 9.01 -5.54 15.99
CA PHE A 58 10.09 -6.27 16.63
C PHE A 58 9.57 -6.97 17.88
N ILE A 59 9.71 -8.29 17.94
CA ILE A 59 9.25 -9.12 19.04
C ILE A 59 10.34 -10.07 19.56
N SER A 60 10.12 -10.60 20.75
CA SER A 60 10.74 -11.83 21.21
C SER A 60 9.65 -12.85 21.57
N ALA A 61 9.50 -13.87 20.75
CA ALA A 61 8.60 -14.95 21.06
C ALA A 61 9.04 -15.76 22.30
N LEU A 62 10.35 -15.80 22.54
CA LEU A 62 10.92 -16.48 23.71
C LEU A 62 10.53 -15.78 25.02
N THR A 63 10.67 -14.47 25.10
CA THR A 63 10.38 -13.67 26.31
C THR A 63 8.95 -13.13 26.38
N GLY A 64 8.21 -13.20 25.28
CA GLY A 64 6.88 -12.60 25.14
C GLY A 64 6.88 -11.10 24.85
N GLN A 65 8.04 -10.47 24.69
CA GLN A 65 8.16 -9.04 24.44
C GLN A 65 7.42 -8.61 23.18
N ARG A 66 6.48 -7.69 23.30
CA ARG A 66 5.64 -7.13 22.23
C ARG A 66 4.74 -8.12 21.47
N VAL A 67 4.62 -9.35 21.93
CA VAL A 67 3.75 -10.35 21.29
C VAL A 67 2.27 -9.93 21.37
N ASP A 68 1.85 -9.30 22.45
CA ASP A 68 0.51 -8.71 22.61
C ASP A 68 0.19 -7.67 21.55
N ARG A 69 1.15 -6.83 21.18
CA ARG A 69 1.00 -5.82 20.12
C ARG A 69 0.76 -6.43 18.74
N LEU A 70 1.23 -7.65 18.51
CA LEU A 70 1.00 -8.36 17.25
C LEU A 70 -0.49 -8.62 17.02
N PHE A 71 -1.23 -9.02 18.05
CA PHE A 71 -2.67 -9.27 17.95
C PHE A 71 -3.46 -8.02 17.62
N ASP A 72 -3.16 -6.90 18.29
CA ASP A 72 -3.78 -5.60 17.99
C ASP A 72 -3.47 -5.15 16.56
N LEU A 73 -2.25 -5.38 16.11
CA LEU A 73 -1.82 -5.04 14.76
C LEU A 73 -2.49 -5.90 13.69
N ILE A 74 -2.69 -7.20 13.96
CA ILE A 74 -3.45 -8.11 13.08
C ILE A 74 -4.87 -7.60 12.90
N ASP A 75 -5.56 -7.26 13.98
CA ASP A 75 -6.93 -6.73 13.93
C ASP A 75 -7.00 -5.44 13.10
N ASN A 76 -6.07 -4.53 13.32
CA ASN A 76 -6.00 -3.28 12.56
C ASN A 76 -5.78 -3.54 11.07
N VAL A 77 -4.81 -4.37 10.71
CA VAL A 77 -4.46 -4.67 9.32
C VAL A 77 -5.61 -5.39 8.59
N VAL A 78 -6.31 -6.30 9.24
CA VAL A 78 -7.49 -6.96 8.69
C VAL A 78 -8.61 -5.95 8.41
N ASN A 79 -8.85 -5.04 9.34
CA ASN A 79 -9.86 -3.99 9.17
C ASN A 79 -9.48 -3.02 8.04
N GLN A 80 -8.21 -2.68 7.91
CA GLN A 80 -7.72 -1.84 6.81
C GLN A 80 -7.91 -2.51 5.45
N ALA A 81 -7.61 -3.80 5.34
CA ALA A 81 -7.80 -4.58 4.10
C ALA A 81 -9.27 -4.69 3.68
N ALA A 82 -10.19 -4.68 4.63
CA ALA A 82 -11.63 -4.76 4.42
C ALA A 82 -12.32 -3.38 4.29
N MET A 83 -11.57 -2.29 4.35
CA MET A 83 -12.13 -0.94 4.35
C MET A 83 -12.85 -0.64 3.03
N ARG A 84 -14.09 -0.14 3.15
CA ARG A 84 -14.84 0.45 2.03
C ARG A 84 -14.89 1.95 2.19
N ILE A 85 -14.49 2.64 1.14
CA ILE A 85 -14.45 4.10 1.09
C ILE A 85 -15.59 4.58 0.20
N PRO A 86 -16.48 5.45 0.68
CA PRO A 86 -17.56 6.00 -0.14
C PRO A 86 -17.02 6.72 -1.39
N THR A 87 -17.69 6.56 -2.51
CA THR A 87 -17.30 7.15 -3.80
C THR A 87 -17.13 8.66 -3.73
N GLY A 88 -18.02 9.35 -3.03
CA GLY A 88 -17.92 10.82 -2.86
C GLY A 88 -16.65 11.25 -2.13
N VAL A 89 -16.23 10.49 -1.10
CA VAL A 89 -14.98 10.75 -0.35
C VAL A 89 -13.78 10.47 -1.22
N LEU A 90 -13.77 9.37 -1.98
CA LEU A 90 -12.70 9.05 -2.93
C LEU A 90 -12.52 10.15 -3.97
N ASN A 91 -13.60 10.65 -4.53
CA ASN A 91 -13.52 11.68 -5.57
C ASN A 91 -13.11 13.04 -5.02
N GLN A 92 -13.39 13.33 -3.74
CA GLN A 92 -12.83 14.52 -3.08
C GLN A 92 -11.31 14.41 -2.94
N VAL A 93 -10.80 13.26 -2.52
CA VAL A 93 -9.35 13.01 -2.45
C VAL A 93 -8.71 13.10 -3.83
N LEU A 94 -9.36 12.56 -4.85
CA LEU A 94 -8.90 12.63 -6.24
C LEU A 94 -8.83 14.08 -6.75
N ALA A 95 -9.84 14.89 -6.46
CA ALA A 95 -9.86 16.30 -6.83
C ALA A 95 -8.74 17.09 -6.13
N ASP A 96 -8.55 16.89 -4.83
CA ASP A 96 -7.51 17.54 -4.04
C ASP A 96 -6.10 17.14 -4.53
N ALA A 97 -5.92 15.86 -4.87
CA ALA A 97 -4.66 15.35 -5.39
C ALA A 97 -4.32 15.99 -6.75
N GLN A 98 -5.28 16.10 -7.66
CA GLN A 98 -5.10 16.74 -8.97
C GLN A 98 -4.84 18.25 -8.86
N ALA A 99 -5.42 18.90 -7.86
CA ALA A 99 -5.18 20.32 -7.59
C ALA A 99 -3.75 20.58 -7.10
N ARG A 100 -3.18 19.66 -6.32
CA ARG A 100 -1.79 19.77 -5.81
C ARG A 100 -0.76 19.47 -6.87
N VAL A 101 -0.95 18.38 -7.60
CA VAL A 101 -0.09 17.95 -8.72
C VAL A 101 -0.98 17.61 -9.90
N GLN A 102 -0.96 18.46 -10.91
CA GLN A 102 -1.79 18.26 -12.09
C GLN A 102 -1.39 16.99 -12.86
N PRO A 103 -2.37 16.30 -13.49
CA PRO A 103 -2.09 15.20 -14.38
C PRO A 103 -1.11 15.59 -15.49
N PRO A 104 -0.19 14.67 -15.88
CA PRO A 104 0.82 14.96 -16.89
C PRO A 104 0.23 15.18 -18.26
N THR A 105 1.00 15.89 -19.10
CA THR A 105 0.73 16.04 -20.53
C THR A 105 1.79 15.28 -21.32
N ASP A 106 1.37 14.48 -22.27
CA ASP A 106 2.26 13.74 -23.18
C ASP A 106 1.93 14.10 -24.62
N LYS A 107 2.94 14.55 -25.39
CA LYS A 107 2.82 14.95 -26.81
C LYS A 107 1.65 15.90 -27.08
N GLY A 108 1.47 16.88 -26.21
CA GLY A 108 0.40 17.86 -26.30
C GLY A 108 -0.99 17.37 -25.85
N ARG A 109 -1.11 16.13 -25.46
CA ARG A 109 -2.35 15.56 -24.93
C ARG A 109 -2.27 15.46 -23.40
N ARG A 110 -3.30 16.01 -22.74
CA ARG A 110 -3.40 16.01 -21.29
C ARG A 110 -4.20 14.80 -20.83
N LEU A 111 -3.71 14.09 -19.80
CA LEU A 111 -4.49 13.12 -19.05
C LEU A 111 -5.64 13.84 -18.34
N LYS A 112 -6.87 13.39 -18.59
CA LYS A 112 -8.08 13.83 -17.89
C LYS A 112 -8.60 12.65 -17.08
N ILE A 113 -8.68 12.84 -15.77
CA ILE A 113 -9.21 11.85 -14.83
C ILE A 113 -10.62 12.30 -14.44
N TYR A 114 -11.60 11.45 -14.71
CA TYR A 114 -13.00 11.80 -14.53
C TYR A 114 -13.52 11.46 -13.14
N TYR A 115 -13.32 10.24 -12.70
CA TYR A 115 -13.72 9.79 -11.36
C TYR A 115 -13.04 8.48 -10.97
N MET A 116 -13.20 8.12 -9.70
CA MET A 116 -12.68 6.88 -9.11
C MET A 116 -13.77 6.21 -8.28
N THR A 117 -13.79 4.89 -8.29
CA THR A 117 -14.68 4.08 -7.44
C THR A 117 -13.93 2.89 -6.88
N GLN A 118 -14.39 2.36 -5.76
CA GLN A 118 -13.88 1.12 -5.19
C GLN A 118 -14.74 -0.05 -5.63
N ILE A 119 -14.12 -1.07 -6.21
CA ILE A 119 -14.80 -2.25 -6.73
C ILE A 119 -14.56 -3.52 -5.90
N GLY A 120 -13.67 -3.48 -4.93
CA GLY A 120 -13.36 -4.64 -4.11
C GLY A 120 -12.60 -4.31 -2.84
N VAL A 121 -12.53 -5.31 -1.97
CA VAL A 121 -11.79 -5.31 -0.71
C VAL A 121 -10.94 -6.56 -0.61
N LYS A 122 -9.98 -6.57 0.30
CA LYS A 122 -9.08 -7.72 0.58
C LYS A 122 -8.28 -8.19 -0.64
N PRO A 123 -7.52 -7.31 -1.33
CA PRO A 123 -7.18 -5.93 -0.97
C PRO A 123 -8.20 -4.90 -1.49
N PRO A 124 -8.14 -3.66 -1.01
CA PRO A 124 -8.87 -2.56 -1.62
C PRO A 124 -8.51 -2.44 -3.10
N HIS A 125 -9.52 -2.41 -3.95
CA HIS A 125 -9.35 -2.32 -5.40
C HIS A 125 -10.13 -1.12 -5.91
N PHE A 126 -9.43 -0.18 -6.52
CA PHE A 126 -10.00 1.04 -7.10
C PHE A 126 -9.92 1.01 -8.61
N VAL A 127 -10.93 1.56 -9.25
CA VAL A 127 -10.95 1.83 -10.69
C VAL A 127 -10.93 3.33 -10.89
N ILE A 128 -10.03 3.81 -11.73
CA ILE A 128 -9.93 5.21 -12.12
C ILE A 128 -10.28 5.32 -13.60
N PHE A 129 -11.25 6.15 -13.91
CA PHE A 129 -11.71 6.40 -15.28
C PHE A 129 -11.07 7.66 -15.82
N CYS A 130 -10.49 7.55 -17.02
CA CYS A 130 -9.78 8.64 -17.69
C CYS A 130 -10.13 8.71 -19.18
N ASN A 131 -9.58 9.72 -19.87
CA ASN A 131 -9.77 9.89 -21.29
C ASN A 131 -8.96 8.92 -22.16
N ASP A 132 -7.74 8.59 -21.73
CA ASP A 132 -6.85 7.67 -22.44
C ASP A 132 -5.89 7.01 -21.45
N ALA A 133 -6.02 5.69 -21.27
CA ALA A 133 -5.18 4.93 -20.34
C ALA A 133 -3.68 5.00 -20.67
N ARG A 134 -3.33 5.21 -21.95
CA ARG A 134 -1.93 5.35 -22.38
C ARG A 134 -1.24 6.61 -21.86
N LEU A 135 -2.02 7.63 -21.46
CA LEU A 135 -1.53 8.86 -20.85
C LEU A 135 -1.29 8.71 -19.35
N PHE A 136 -1.78 7.62 -18.75
CA PHE A 136 -1.70 7.40 -17.31
C PHE A 136 -0.35 6.76 -16.95
N HIS A 137 0.66 7.59 -16.70
CA HIS A 137 1.98 7.13 -16.34
C HIS A 137 2.00 6.50 -14.94
N PHE A 138 2.85 5.50 -14.76
CA PHE A 138 3.05 4.79 -13.51
C PHE A 138 3.37 5.72 -12.33
N SER A 139 4.16 6.76 -12.54
CA SER A 139 4.52 7.74 -11.50
C SER A 139 3.30 8.52 -10.98
N TYR A 140 2.35 8.85 -11.84
CA TYR A 140 1.13 9.53 -11.43
C TYR A 140 0.16 8.59 -10.72
N GLN A 141 0.06 7.35 -11.17
CA GLN A 141 -0.69 6.31 -10.47
C GLN A 141 -0.15 6.09 -9.05
N ARG A 142 1.17 6.02 -8.89
CA ARG A 142 1.82 5.93 -7.58
C ARG A 142 1.52 7.15 -6.71
N TYR A 143 1.56 8.34 -7.29
CA TYR A 143 1.21 9.57 -6.58
C TYR A 143 -0.22 9.52 -6.04
N LEU A 144 -1.19 9.11 -6.86
CA LEU A 144 -2.58 8.97 -6.43
C LEU A 144 -2.75 7.91 -5.34
N GLU A 145 -2.09 6.76 -5.47
CA GLU A 145 -2.07 5.73 -4.42
C GLU A 145 -1.55 6.30 -3.10
N ASN A 146 -0.46 7.05 -3.14
CA ASN A 146 0.11 7.68 -1.95
C ASN A 146 -0.84 8.72 -1.32
N GLN A 147 -1.61 9.44 -2.11
CA GLN A 147 -2.63 10.37 -1.61
C GLN A 147 -3.79 9.62 -0.93
N ILE A 148 -4.24 8.51 -1.50
CA ILE A 148 -5.25 7.64 -0.90
C ILE A 148 -4.74 7.07 0.43
N ARG A 149 -3.53 6.54 0.47
CA ARG A 149 -2.90 6.03 1.69
C ARG A 149 -2.72 7.11 2.75
N GLY A 150 -2.30 8.30 2.36
CA GLY A 150 -2.13 9.43 3.28
C GLY A 150 -3.44 9.87 3.94
N THR A 151 -4.57 9.69 3.28
CA THR A 151 -5.89 10.06 3.78
C THR A 151 -6.53 8.95 4.63
N PHE A 152 -6.46 7.70 4.16
CA PHE A 152 -7.21 6.57 4.75
C PHE A 152 -6.32 5.61 5.56
N GLY A 153 -5.01 5.72 5.46
CA GLY A 153 -4.04 4.82 6.09
C GLY A 153 -3.78 3.58 5.25
N LEU A 154 -4.71 2.64 5.20
CA LEU A 154 -4.59 1.36 4.49
C LEU A 154 -3.34 0.58 4.89
N THR A 155 -2.97 0.67 6.17
CA THR A 155 -1.79 0.03 6.75
C THR A 155 -1.86 -1.48 6.61
N GLY A 156 -0.79 -2.08 6.16
CA GLY A 156 -0.65 -3.54 6.07
C GLY A 156 -1.32 -4.18 4.87
N THR A 157 -2.02 -3.43 4.03
CA THR A 157 -2.67 -3.97 2.84
C THR A 157 -2.08 -3.40 1.55
N PRO A 158 -1.82 -4.23 0.54
CA PRO A 158 -1.61 -3.71 -0.80
C PRO A 158 -2.89 -3.05 -1.32
N VAL A 159 -2.75 -2.22 -2.32
CA VAL A 159 -3.86 -1.54 -3.03
C VAL A 159 -3.76 -1.90 -4.50
N ARG A 160 -4.87 -2.28 -5.10
CA ARG A 160 -4.97 -2.49 -6.55
C ARG A 160 -5.66 -1.30 -7.19
N ILE A 161 -5.08 -0.82 -8.28
CA ILE A 161 -5.63 0.24 -9.10
C ILE A 161 -5.73 -0.24 -10.53
N THR A 162 -6.93 -0.18 -11.08
CA THR A 162 -7.20 -0.45 -12.49
C THR A 162 -7.54 0.85 -13.19
N ILE A 163 -6.90 1.12 -14.31
CA ILE A 163 -7.17 2.29 -15.15
C ILE A 163 -8.08 1.88 -16.29
N ARG A 164 -9.18 2.59 -16.49
CA ARG A 164 -10.11 2.38 -17.59
C ARG A 164 -10.39 3.68 -18.34
N GLN A 165 -10.63 3.54 -19.63
CA GLN A 165 -11.11 4.64 -20.45
C GLN A 165 -12.62 4.79 -20.32
N LYS A 166 -13.10 6.02 -20.31
CA LYS A 166 -14.53 6.28 -20.33
C LYS A 166 -15.13 5.77 -21.65
N GLY A 167 -16.12 4.89 -21.53
CA GLY A 167 -16.77 4.26 -22.68
C GLY A 167 -16.38 2.81 -22.95
N ASP A 168 -15.36 2.29 -22.27
CA ASP A 168 -15.09 0.86 -22.27
C ASP A 168 -16.24 0.13 -21.60
N LYS A 169 -16.82 -0.87 -22.27
CA LYS A 169 -17.89 -1.69 -21.69
C LYS A 169 -17.34 -2.42 -20.48
N GLU A 170 -18.11 -2.43 -19.42
CA GLU A 170 -17.84 -3.28 -18.26
C GLU A 170 -17.90 -4.75 -18.70
N GLU A 171 -16.76 -5.35 -18.92
CA GLU A 171 -16.65 -6.81 -18.84
C GLU A 171 -16.53 -7.14 -17.37
N LEU A 172 -17.66 -7.55 -16.80
CA LEU A 172 -17.77 -8.09 -15.45
C LEU A 172 -17.19 -9.51 -15.39
#